data_1bc2bd280f3c7767636f59cf88fa7a2f
#
_entry.id   1bc2bd280f3c7767636f59cf88fa7a2f
#
_cell.length_a   1.000
_cell.length_b   1.000
_cell.length_c   1.000
_cell.angle_alpha   90.00
_cell.angle_beta   90.00
_cell.angle_gamma   90.00
#
_symmetry.space_group_name_H-M   'P 1'
#
loop_
_entity.id
_entity.type
_entity.pdbx_description
1 polymer ?
#
loop_
_entity_poly.entity_id
_entity_poly.type
_entity_poly.pdbx_seq_one_letter_code
_entity_poly.pdbx_strand_id
1 'polypeptide(L)'
;MSEKRELLGALGLCARAGKLVYGIPMICEALKAGGKNKPVLVVEASDTSDNSHKRIQDRCRFYGTEILRIEIAGAELGPAVGKTTVLGAVAVTDAGLAALVRSKM
;
A
#
# COMPACT_ATOMS: atom_id res chain seq x y z
N MET A 1 -5.71 12.16 15.36
CA MET A 1 -4.48 11.52 15.78
C MET A 1 -4.60 10.02 15.92
N SER A 2 -5.69 9.56 16.50
CA SER A 2 -5.89 8.13 16.61
C SER A 2 -6.05 7.47 15.24
N GLU A 3 -6.70 8.16 14.28
CA GLU A 3 -6.95 7.60 12.96
C GLU A 3 -5.65 7.25 12.23
N LYS A 4 -4.69 8.17 12.25
CA LYS A 4 -3.40 7.92 11.62
C LYS A 4 -2.68 6.76 12.28
N ARG A 5 -2.66 6.75 13.62
CA ARG A 5 -2.01 5.70 14.38
C ARG A 5 -2.66 4.34 14.11
N GLU A 6 -3.99 4.31 14.05
CA GLU A 6 -4.72 3.08 13.79
C GLU A 6 -4.43 2.55 12.39
N LEU A 7 -4.37 3.44 11.41
CA LEU A 7 -4.04 3.05 10.05
C LEU A 7 -2.63 2.48 9.97
N LEU A 8 -1.65 3.14 10.58
CA LEU A 8 -0.27 2.65 10.60
C LEU A 8 -0.18 1.31 11.33
N GLY A 9 -0.95 1.15 12.41
CA GLY A 9 -1.01 -0.13 13.14
C GLY A 9 -1.56 -1.25 12.28
N ALA A 10 -2.61 -0.98 11.52
CA ALA A 10 -3.21 -1.97 10.62
C ALA A 10 -2.21 -2.38 9.52
N LEU A 11 -1.50 -1.42 8.95
CA LEU A 11 -0.48 -1.71 7.95
C LEU A 11 0.66 -2.53 8.54
N GLY A 12 1.05 -2.23 9.79
CA GLY A 12 2.06 -3.02 10.49
C GLY A 12 1.64 -4.46 10.71
N LEU A 13 0.36 -4.69 10.99
CA LEU A 13 -0.18 -6.05 11.09
C LEU A 13 -0.07 -6.78 9.75
N CYS A 14 -0.40 -6.10 8.65
CA CYS A 14 -0.27 -6.69 7.32
C CYS A 14 1.18 -7.09 7.04
N ALA A 15 2.13 -6.26 7.46
CA ALA A 15 3.56 -6.53 7.28
C ALA A 15 3.96 -7.78 8.07
N ARG A 16 3.53 -7.86 9.32
CA ARG A 16 3.87 -9.02 10.18
C ARG A 16 3.25 -10.30 9.65
N ALA A 17 2.10 -10.20 9.00
CA ALA A 17 1.44 -11.37 8.41
C ALA A 17 2.07 -11.78 7.08
N GLY A 18 3.01 -11.01 6.55
CA GLY A 18 3.63 -11.30 5.26
C GLY A 18 2.70 -11.07 4.08
N LYS A 19 1.75 -10.14 4.23
CA LYS A 19 0.73 -9.88 3.21
C LYS A 19 0.87 -8.51 2.57
N LEU A 20 2.09 -8.00 2.48
CA LEU A 20 2.36 -6.73 1.80
C LEU A 20 3.35 -6.90 0.67
N VAL A 21 3.16 -6.10 -0.36
CA VAL A 21 4.15 -5.86 -1.42
C VAL A 21 4.63 -4.43 -1.22
N TYR A 22 5.93 -4.21 -1.27
CA TYR A 22 6.55 -2.94 -0.90
C TYR A 22 7.07 -2.19 -2.10
N GLY A 23 6.65 -0.92 -2.22
CA GLY A 23 7.18 -0.02 -3.23
C GLY A 23 6.49 -0.15 -4.57
N ILE A 24 6.43 0.97 -5.28
CA ILE A 24 5.68 1.06 -6.53
C ILE A 24 6.17 0.09 -7.60
N PRO A 25 7.49 -0.06 -7.84
CA PRO A 25 7.93 -1.02 -8.86
C PRO A 25 7.49 -2.45 -8.58
N MET A 26 7.60 -2.88 -7.32
CA MET A 26 7.21 -4.25 -6.97
C MET A 26 5.71 -4.44 -7.02
N ILE A 27 4.95 -3.40 -6.67
CA ILE A 27 3.49 -3.46 -6.77
C ILE A 27 3.07 -3.63 -8.22
N CYS A 28 3.69 -2.87 -9.13
CA CYS A 28 3.40 -3.00 -10.56
C CYS A 28 3.69 -4.40 -11.07
N GLU A 29 4.78 -5.01 -10.63
CA GLU A 29 5.12 -6.38 -10.99
C GLU A 29 4.09 -7.37 -10.44
N ALA A 30 3.68 -7.18 -9.20
CA ALA A 30 2.68 -8.07 -8.57
C ALA A 30 1.32 -7.96 -9.26
N LEU A 31 0.92 -6.75 -9.66
CA LEU A 31 -0.32 -6.55 -10.41
C LEU A 31 -0.28 -7.28 -11.74
N LYS A 32 0.85 -7.19 -12.43
CA LYS A 32 1.04 -7.84 -13.73
C LYS A 32 1.04 -9.36 -13.59
N ALA A 33 1.69 -9.87 -12.56
CA ALA A 33 1.79 -11.32 -12.34
C ALA A 33 0.45 -11.95 -11.99
N GLY A 34 -0.39 -11.24 -11.24
CA GLY A 34 -1.66 -11.78 -10.78
C GLY A 34 -1.50 -12.97 -9.84
N GLY A 35 -2.48 -13.85 -9.83
CA GLY A 35 -2.44 -15.07 -9.02
C GLY A 35 -2.78 -14.82 -7.56
N LYS A 36 -2.34 -15.72 -6.68
CA LYS A 36 -2.70 -15.70 -5.27
C LYS A 36 -2.24 -14.44 -4.55
N ASN A 37 -1.09 -13.90 -4.96
CA ASN A 37 -0.49 -12.75 -4.29
C ASN A 37 -0.78 -11.44 -5.01
N LYS A 38 -1.83 -11.42 -5.82
CA LYS A 38 -2.23 -10.19 -6.49
C LYS A 38 -2.69 -9.18 -5.44
N PRO A 39 -2.22 -7.93 -5.54
CA PRO A 39 -2.71 -6.88 -4.63
C PRO A 39 -4.22 -6.69 -4.74
N VAL A 40 -4.88 -6.57 -3.59
CA VAL A 40 -6.32 -6.29 -3.52
C VAL A 40 -6.58 -4.86 -3.07
N LEU A 41 -5.59 -4.21 -2.47
CA LEU A 41 -5.68 -2.82 -2.07
C LEU A 41 -4.29 -2.22 -2.09
N VAL A 42 -4.13 -1.11 -2.80
CA VAL A 42 -2.88 -0.35 -2.81
C VAL A 42 -3.06 0.90 -1.97
N VAL A 43 -2.10 1.18 -1.09
CA VAL A 43 -2.10 2.35 -0.23
C VAL A 43 -0.91 3.21 -0.64
N GLU A 44 -1.20 4.40 -1.15
CA GLU A 44 -0.19 5.31 -1.67
C GLU A 44 0.10 6.42 -0.67
N ALA A 45 1.38 6.73 -0.46
CA ALA A 45 1.80 7.82 0.42
C ALA A 45 1.40 9.18 -0.15
N SER A 46 1.36 10.20 0.71
CA SER A 46 0.90 11.53 0.34
C SER A 46 1.89 12.30 -0.53
N ASP A 47 3.16 11.92 -0.50
CA ASP A 47 4.24 12.70 -1.13
C ASP A 47 4.93 11.99 -2.28
N THR A 48 4.24 11.07 -2.93
CA THR A 48 4.76 10.45 -4.16
C THR A 48 4.93 11.53 -5.23
N SER A 49 5.99 11.37 -6.04
CA SER A 49 6.20 12.29 -7.16
C SER A 49 5.06 12.16 -8.17
N ASP A 50 4.89 13.19 -9.00
CA ASP A 50 3.83 13.17 -10.01
C ASP A 50 3.96 11.96 -10.94
N ASN A 51 5.17 11.63 -11.36
CA ASN A 51 5.39 10.48 -12.23
C ASN A 51 5.04 9.17 -11.53
N SER A 52 5.45 9.00 -10.28
CA SER A 52 5.15 7.79 -9.52
C SER A 52 3.67 7.68 -9.24
N HIS A 53 3.03 8.78 -8.88
CA HIS A 53 1.59 8.82 -8.63
C HIS A 53 0.83 8.38 -9.88
N LYS A 54 1.16 8.97 -11.03
CA LYS A 54 0.49 8.63 -12.28
C LYS A 54 0.70 7.15 -12.62
N ARG A 55 1.93 6.68 -12.46
CA ARG A 55 2.27 5.28 -12.78
C ARG A 55 1.45 4.30 -11.97
N ILE A 56 1.39 4.48 -10.65
CA ILE A 56 0.67 3.53 -9.80
C ILE A 56 -0.84 3.65 -9.98
N GLN A 57 -1.36 4.86 -10.17
CA GLN A 57 -2.78 5.06 -10.44
C GLN A 57 -3.19 4.38 -11.74
N ASP A 58 -2.41 4.56 -12.80
CA ASP A 58 -2.71 3.95 -14.10
C ASP A 58 -2.67 2.44 -14.04
N ARG A 59 -1.68 1.87 -13.34
CA ARG A 59 -1.56 0.41 -13.22
C ARG A 59 -2.72 -0.18 -12.43
N CYS A 60 -3.09 0.45 -11.33
CA CYS A 60 -4.23 -0.02 -10.54
C CYS A 60 -5.51 0.05 -11.35
N ARG A 61 -5.70 1.12 -12.11
CA ARG A 61 -6.88 1.25 -12.97
C ARG A 61 -6.90 0.16 -14.03
N PHE A 62 -5.76 -0.09 -14.65
CA PHE A 62 -5.67 -1.09 -15.71
C PHE A 62 -6.03 -2.50 -15.19
N TYR A 63 -5.57 -2.85 -14.00
CA TYR A 63 -5.80 -4.17 -13.43
C TYR A 63 -7.04 -4.25 -12.54
N GLY A 64 -7.78 -3.15 -12.41
CA GLY A 64 -9.01 -3.12 -11.61
C GLY A 64 -8.77 -3.27 -10.12
N THR A 65 -7.65 -2.76 -9.62
CA THR A 65 -7.28 -2.84 -8.21
C THR A 65 -7.53 -1.51 -7.53
N GLU A 66 -8.15 -1.55 -6.35
CA GLU A 66 -8.43 -0.36 -5.56
C GLU A 66 -7.12 0.29 -5.10
N ILE A 67 -7.05 1.61 -5.18
CA ILE A 67 -5.92 2.37 -4.67
C ILE A 67 -6.44 3.56 -3.88
N LEU A 68 -5.85 3.77 -2.69
CA LEU A 68 -6.22 4.87 -1.80
C LEU A 68 -4.96 5.64 -1.46
N ARG A 69 -4.98 6.96 -1.66
CA ARG A 69 -3.87 7.83 -1.27
C ARG A 69 -4.14 8.33 0.13
N ILE A 70 -3.18 8.11 1.03
CA ILE A 70 -3.33 8.45 2.43
C ILE A 70 -2.52 9.70 2.78
N GLU A 71 -2.82 10.32 3.92
CA GLU A 71 -2.10 11.53 4.35
C GLU A 71 -0.95 11.17 5.27
N ILE A 72 -0.10 10.26 4.79
CA ILE A 72 1.09 9.79 5.48
C ILE A 72 2.22 9.81 4.46
N ALA A 73 3.32 10.49 4.83
CA ALA A 73 4.47 10.59 3.94
C ALA A 73 5.21 9.26 3.83
N GLY A 74 5.92 9.08 2.72
CA GLY A 74 6.67 7.85 2.49
C GLY A 74 7.74 7.57 3.52
N ALA A 75 8.33 8.64 4.09
CA ALA A 75 9.32 8.49 5.16
C ALA A 75 8.72 7.95 6.45
N GLU A 76 7.41 8.10 6.63
CA GLU A 76 6.70 7.58 7.79
C GLU A 76 6.10 6.21 7.48
N LEU A 77 5.68 6.01 6.25
CA LEU A 77 5.09 4.74 5.83
C LEU A 77 6.10 3.59 5.93
N GLY A 78 7.35 3.83 5.50
CA GLY A 78 8.39 2.80 5.53
C GLY A 78 8.57 2.17 6.90
N PRO A 79 8.91 2.97 7.94
CA PRO A 79 9.11 2.43 9.28
C PRO A 79 7.88 1.74 9.85
N ALA A 80 6.67 2.21 9.51
CA ALA A 80 5.43 1.61 10.01
C ALA A 80 5.28 0.17 9.57
N VAL A 81 5.87 -0.22 8.45
CA VAL A 81 5.81 -1.59 7.94
C VAL A 81 7.15 -2.31 8.06
N GLY A 82 8.04 -1.80 8.89
CA GLY A 82 9.31 -2.47 9.20
C GLY A 82 10.42 -2.25 8.20
N LYS A 83 10.32 -1.20 7.39
CA LYS A 83 11.34 -0.87 6.39
C LYS A 83 12.13 0.36 6.81
N THR A 84 13.39 0.44 6.40
CA THR A 84 14.24 1.59 6.73
C THR A 84 14.25 2.63 5.62
N THR A 85 13.56 2.36 4.51
CA THR A 85 13.55 3.25 3.35
C THR A 85 12.23 3.99 3.25
N VAL A 86 12.23 5.07 2.47
CA VAL A 86 11.01 5.77 2.10
C VAL A 86 10.22 4.90 1.13
N LEU A 87 8.92 4.74 1.38
CA LEU A 87 8.06 3.96 0.51
C LEU A 87 6.98 4.84 -0.10
N GLY A 88 6.85 4.80 -1.43
CA GLY A 88 5.79 5.52 -2.12
C GLY A 88 4.44 4.86 -1.97
N ALA A 89 4.43 3.54 -1.80
CA ALA A 89 3.19 2.78 -1.64
C ALA A 89 3.47 1.40 -1.08
N VAL A 90 2.43 0.80 -0.50
CA VAL A 90 2.42 -0.61 -0.13
C VAL A 90 1.12 -1.21 -0.67
N ALA A 91 1.12 -2.51 -0.91
CA ALA A 91 -0.09 -3.18 -1.39
C ALA A 91 -0.42 -4.36 -0.49
N VAL A 92 -1.68 -4.47 -0.12
CA VAL A 92 -2.19 -5.56 0.70
C VAL A 92 -2.67 -6.67 -0.23
N THR A 93 -2.24 -7.90 0.04
CA THR A 93 -2.56 -9.05 -0.80
C THR A 93 -3.60 -9.98 -0.19
N ASP A 94 -4.15 -9.62 0.97
CA ASP A 94 -5.15 -10.42 1.66
C ASP A 94 -6.44 -9.60 1.82
N ALA A 95 -7.57 -10.18 1.41
CA ALA A 95 -8.84 -9.47 1.42
C ALA A 95 -9.30 -9.08 2.83
N GLY A 96 -9.08 -9.97 3.81
CA GLY A 96 -9.47 -9.68 5.20
C GLY A 96 -8.67 -8.54 5.79
N LEU A 97 -7.35 -8.54 5.55
CA LEU A 97 -6.48 -7.47 6.02
C LEU A 97 -6.76 -6.16 5.26
N ALA A 98 -7.09 -6.25 3.97
CA ALA A 98 -7.48 -5.06 3.22
C ALA A 98 -8.74 -4.43 3.81
N ALA A 99 -9.70 -5.24 4.23
CA ALA A 99 -10.91 -4.73 4.89
C ALA A 99 -10.57 -4.03 6.21
N LEU A 100 -9.64 -4.60 6.97
CA LEU A 100 -9.17 -3.97 8.20
C LEU A 100 -8.54 -2.61 7.92
N VAL A 101 -7.67 -2.54 6.92
CA VAL A 101 -7.02 -1.27 6.55
C VAL A 101 -8.07 -0.23 6.15
N ARG A 102 -9.04 -0.62 5.32
CA ARG A 102 -10.10 0.30 4.90
C ARG A 102 -10.88 0.83 6.09
N SER A 103 -11.10 -0.02 7.10
CA SER A 103 -11.88 0.39 8.27
C SER A 103 -11.16 1.43 9.11
N LYS A 104 -9.87 1.64 8.91
CA LYS A 104 -9.07 2.62 9.64
C LYS A 104 -8.84 3.91 8.86
N MET A 105 -9.45 4.07 7.71
CA MET A 105 -9.30 5.27 6.88
C MET A 105 -10.41 6.30 7.08
#